data_4ad7c6696ada7af391d17b2dbb648e73
#
_entry.id   4ad7c6696ada7af391d17b2dbb648e73
#
_cell.length_a   1.000
_cell.length_b   1.000
_cell.length_c   1.000
_cell.angle_alpha   90.00
_cell.angle_beta   90.00
_cell.angle_gamma   90.00
#
_symmetry.space_group_name_H-M   'P 1'
#
loop_
_entity.id
_entity.type
_entity.pdbx_description
1 polymer ?
#
loop_
_entity_poly.entity_id
_entity_poly.type
_entity_poly.pdbx_seq_one_letter_code
_entity_poly.pdbx_strand_id
1 'polypeptide(L)'
;NYGEIMKIIHWILIVLTSSASLIIAQDEPTYLPMNPGTPIGSRPEISPDYFQQGIYYIMDISFNPESDIITGSETLTYVNNSPDTLQFVYFHLYQNAFIPGSYQDIRRIGVGDNDIHELEESQQGGSNIASLEDANGESLNFKVVDTNMKVWLNKPLPPGGNTIFSLQFTTKFSDHDARMHKGD
;
A
#
# COMPACT_ATOMS: atom_id res chain seq x y z
N ASN A 1 -60.17 -3.62 0.48
CA ASN A 1 -59.78 -3.67 1.87
C ASN A 1 -58.48 -2.91 2.08
N TYR A 2 -58.58 -1.58 2.14
CA TYR A 2 -57.44 -0.66 2.21
C TYR A 2 -56.59 -0.82 3.51
N GLY A 3 -57.14 -1.41 4.54
CA GLY A 3 -56.45 -1.60 5.85
C GLY A 3 -55.39 -2.69 5.86
N GLU A 4 -55.52 -3.73 5.05
CA GLU A 4 -54.57 -4.82 4.99
C GLU A 4 -53.33 -4.48 4.13
N ILE A 5 -53.55 -3.67 3.08
CA ILE A 5 -52.43 -3.20 2.23
C ILE A 5 -51.51 -2.24 2.97
N MET A 6 -52.03 -1.38 3.83
CA MET A 6 -51.23 -0.48 4.65
C MET A 6 -50.43 -1.20 5.71
N LYS A 7 -50.91 -2.32 6.26
CA LYS A 7 -50.10 -3.13 7.22
C LYS A 7 -48.94 -3.84 6.56
N ILE A 8 -49.10 -4.34 5.34
CA ILE A 8 -48.05 -4.97 4.58
C ILE A 8 -46.93 -3.99 4.20
N ILE A 9 -47.33 -2.77 3.79
CA ILE A 9 -46.38 -1.70 3.46
C ILE A 9 -45.56 -1.29 4.72
N HIS A 10 -46.20 -1.22 5.88
CA HIS A 10 -45.54 -0.88 7.14
C HIS A 10 -44.50 -1.93 7.58
N TRP A 11 -44.81 -3.19 7.38
CA TRP A 11 -43.85 -4.28 7.69
C TRP A 11 -42.68 -4.34 6.71
N ILE A 12 -42.90 -4.05 5.43
CA ILE A 12 -41.84 -3.99 4.42
C ILE A 12 -40.90 -2.79 4.68
N LEU A 13 -41.43 -1.65 5.15
CA LEU A 13 -40.59 -0.50 5.47
C LEU A 13 -39.72 -0.69 6.72
N ILE A 14 -40.19 -1.47 7.72
CA ILE A 14 -39.44 -1.76 8.96
C ILE A 14 -38.33 -2.79 8.70
N VAL A 15 -38.49 -3.70 7.76
CA VAL A 15 -37.45 -4.68 7.41
C VAL A 15 -36.34 -4.06 6.57
N LEU A 16 -36.61 -2.99 5.81
CA LEU A 16 -35.60 -2.29 4.99
C LEU A 16 -34.74 -1.28 5.78
N THR A 17 -35.13 -0.92 6.99
CA THR A 17 -34.35 0.04 7.80
C THR A 17 -33.41 -0.64 8.80
N SER A 18 -33.45 -1.95 8.97
CA SER A 18 -32.61 -2.67 9.93
C SER A 18 -31.36 -3.32 9.36
N SER A 19 -31.10 -3.21 8.06
CA SER A 19 -29.92 -3.84 7.40
C SER A 19 -28.87 -2.87 6.88
N ALA A 20 -28.95 -1.59 7.24
CA ALA A 20 -27.98 -0.58 6.81
C ALA A 20 -27.01 -0.12 7.92
N SER A 21 -26.74 -0.96 8.90
CA SER A 21 -25.81 -0.65 9.96
C SER A 21 -24.87 -1.83 10.20
N LEU A 22 -24.08 -2.18 9.21
CA LEU A 22 -22.85 -2.93 9.48
C LEU A 22 -21.92 -2.84 8.28
N ILE A 23 -20.72 -2.51 8.58
CA ILE A 23 -19.48 -2.45 7.81
C ILE A 23 -19.04 -1.01 7.56
N ILE A 24 -18.62 -0.35 8.61
CA ILE A 24 -17.44 0.48 8.57
C ILE A 24 -16.43 -0.25 9.45
N ALA A 25 -15.77 -1.25 8.90
CA ALA A 25 -14.48 -1.66 9.42
C ALA A 25 -13.53 -0.53 9.04
N GLN A 26 -13.29 0.35 9.98
CA GLN A 26 -12.26 1.36 9.88
C GLN A 26 -10.91 0.65 10.03
N ASP A 27 -10.33 0.20 8.94
CA ASP A 27 -8.90 -0.03 8.86
C ASP A 27 -8.22 1.31 8.55
N GLU A 28 -8.39 2.29 9.42
CA GLU A 28 -7.48 3.42 9.50
C GLU A 28 -6.19 2.89 10.14
N PRO A 29 -5.03 3.08 9.50
CA PRO A 29 -3.76 2.73 10.12
C PRO A 29 -3.63 3.54 11.41
N THR A 30 -3.75 2.86 12.54
CA THR A 30 -3.50 3.49 13.83
C THR A 30 -2.00 3.73 13.93
N TYR A 31 -1.56 4.93 13.60
CA TYR A 31 -0.22 5.38 13.93
C TYR A 31 -0.14 5.42 15.46
N LEU A 32 0.55 4.46 16.03
CA LEU A 32 0.92 4.55 17.45
C LEU A 32 1.86 5.76 17.59
N PRO A 33 1.54 6.76 18.39
CA PRO A 33 2.43 7.88 18.59
C PRO A 33 3.75 7.36 19.16
N MET A 34 4.86 7.66 18.49
CA MET A 34 6.18 7.41 19.08
C MET A 34 6.23 8.14 20.42
N ASN A 35 6.45 7.38 21.48
CA ASN A 35 6.56 7.93 22.82
C ASN A 35 7.83 8.82 22.90
N PRO A 36 7.70 10.16 23.02
CA PRO A 36 8.84 11.07 22.95
C PRO A 36 9.78 11.01 24.17
N GLY A 37 9.60 10.06 25.06
CA GLY A 37 10.33 9.95 26.33
C GLY A 37 11.34 8.82 26.41
N THR A 38 11.59 8.03 25.36
CA THR A 38 12.60 6.95 25.43
C THR A 38 14.00 7.56 25.30
N PRO A 39 14.89 7.44 26.30
CA PRO A 39 16.24 7.98 26.20
C PRO A 39 16.98 7.38 24.99
N ILE A 40 17.64 8.24 24.21
CA ILE A 40 18.55 7.81 23.16
C ILE A 40 19.66 6.99 23.82
N GLY A 41 19.64 5.67 23.59
CA GLY A 41 20.63 4.74 24.16
C GLY A 41 20.07 3.55 24.94
N SER A 42 18.80 3.57 25.36
CA SER A 42 18.14 2.37 25.84
C SER A 42 17.71 1.52 24.66
N ARG A 43 18.42 0.43 24.41
CA ARG A 43 17.96 -0.60 23.47
C ARG A 43 16.69 -1.19 24.07
N PRO A 44 15.50 -1.02 23.46
CA PRO A 44 14.31 -1.67 23.97
C PRO A 44 14.58 -3.17 24.02
N GLU A 45 14.21 -3.84 25.10
CA GLU A 45 14.20 -5.30 25.12
C GLU A 45 13.31 -5.74 23.96
N ILE A 46 13.86 -6.59 23.10
CA ILE A 46 13.09 -7.19 22.00
C ILE A 46 12.04 -8.06 22.66
N SER A 47 10.76 -7.71 22.46
CA SER A 47 9.64 -8.52 22.96
C SER A 47 9.82 -9.98 22.50
N PRO A 48 9.50 -10.96 23.36
CA PRO A 48 9.46 -12.37 22.94
C PRO A 48 8.56 -12.62 21.74
N ASP A 49 7.57 -11.73 21.54
CA ASP A 49 6.60 -11.80 20.42
C ASP A 49 7.08 -11.01 19.19
N TYR A 50 8.32 -10.49 19.20
CA TYR A 50 8.87 -9.78 18.05
C TYR A 50 9.11 -10.74 16.90
N PHE A 51 8.58 -10.39 15.72
CA PHE A 51 8.84 -11.11 14.48
C PHE A 51 9.22 -10.13 13.36
N GLN A 52 9.90 -10.65 12.36
CA GLN A 52 10.07 -10.00 11.06
C GLN A 52 9.65 -10.98 9.99
N GLN A 53 8.95 -10.47 8.96
CA GLN A 53 8.59 -11.29 7.82
C GLN A 53 9.83 -11.72 7.03
N GLY A 54 9.79 -12.95 6.52
CA GLY A 54 10.87 -13.43 5.64
C GLY A 54 10.61 -12.93 4.22
N ILE A 55 11.65 -12.37 3.59
CA ILE A 55 11.54 -11.82 2.22
C ILE A 55 12.77 -12.25 1.42
N TYR A 56 12.52 -12.76 0.21
CA TYR A 56 13.56 -13.12 -0.73
C TYR A 56 13.20 -12.64 -2.12
N TYR A 57 14.07 -11.83 -2.73
CA TYR A 57 13.86 -11.21 -4.04
C TYR A 57 14.73 -11.83 -5.13
N ILE A 58 14.13 -12.01 -6.31
CA ILE A 58 14.84 -12.20 -7.58
C ILE A 58 14.33 -11.11 -8.50
N MET A 59 15.22 -10.26 -9.01
CA MET A 59 14.88 -9.13 -9.86
C MET A 59 15.68 -9.16 -11.17
N ASP A 60 15.01 -8.88 -12.27
CA ASP A 60 15.61 -8.55 -13.57
C ASP A 60 15.25 -7.11 -13.90
N ILE A 61 16.24 -6.24 -13.99
CA ILE A 61 16.07 -4.79 -14.05
C ILE A 61 16.84 -4.22 -15.22
N SER A 62 16.16 -3.37 -16.01
CA SER A 62 16.76 -2.53 -17.06
C SER A 62 16.55 -1.06 -16.72
N PHE A 63 17.61 -0.26 -16.84
CA PHE A 63 17.58 1.18 -16.65
C PHE A 63 17.82 1.90 -17.95
N ASN A 64 16.95 2.87 -18.27
CA ASN A 64 17.14 3.77 -19.42
C ASN A 64 17.54 5.16 -18.90
N PRO A 65 18.82 5.57 -19.06
CA PRO A 65 19.32 6.84 -18.55
C PRO A 65 18.82 8.06 -19.33
N GLU A 66 18.23 7.88 -20.51
CA GLU A 66 17.68 9.00 -21.30
C GLU A 66 16.30 9.42 -20.81
N SER A 67 15.54 8.46 -20.27
CA SER A 67 14.17 8.68 -19.77
C SER A 67 14.04 8.60 -18.27
N ASP A 68 15.12 8.27 -17.55
CA ASP A 68 15.17 8.05 -16.10
C ASP A 68 14.17 6.98 -15.62
N ILE A 69 13.95 5.96 -16.48
CA ILE A 69 12.99 4.89 -16.21
C ILE A 69 13.73 3.57 -15.94
N ILE A 70 13.37 2.94 -14.83
CA ILE A 70 13.62 1.55 -14.55
C ILE A 70 12.42 0.73 -15.01
N THR A 71 12.68 -0.34 -15.78
CA THR A 71 11.70 -1.38 -16.07
C THR A 71 12.20 -2.68 -15.46
N GLY A 72 11.36 -3.40 -14.76
CA GLY A 72 11.77 -4.62 -14.10
C GLY A 72 10.67 -5.67 -13.98
N SER A 73 11.13 -6.91 -13.83
CA SER A 73 10.35 -8.01 -13.27
C SER A 73 10.94 -8.42 -11.94
N GLU A 74 10.07 -8.76 -11.01
CA GLU A 74 10.41 -9.19 -9.67
C GLU A 74 9.65 -10.47 -9.33
N THR A 75 10.35 -11.42 -8.75
CA THR A 75 9.76 -12.56 -8.04
C THR A 75 10.13 -12.43 -6.57
N LEU A 76 9.11 -12.23 -5.74
CA LEU A 76 9.23 -12.10 -4.29
C LEU A 76 8.68 -13.34 -3.60
N THR A 77 9.51 -14.06 -2.85
CA THR A 77 9.04 -15.05 -1.88
C THR A 77 8.82 -14.35 -0.55
N TYR A 78 7.61 -14.47 -0.03
CA TYR A 78 7.19 -13.88 1.23
C TYR A 78 6.85 -14.98 2.23
N VAL A 79 7.45 -14.93 3.43
CA VAL A 79 7.21 -15.88 4.51
C VAL A 79 6.54 -15.16 5.67
N ASN A 80 5.38 -15.65 6.08
CA ASN A 80 4.64 -15.11 7.21
C ASN A 80 5.20 -15.65 8.53
N ASN A 81 6.07 -14.88 9.17
CA ASN A 81 6.61 -15.19 10.50
C ASN A 81 5.78 -14.59 11.64
N SER A 82 4.66 -13.94 11.33
CA SER A 82 3.74 -13.44 12.36
C SER A 82 2.88 -14.57 12.95
N PRO A 83 2.31 -14.38 14.15
CA PRO A 83 1.35 -15.32 14.73
C PRO A 83 -0.01 -15.30 14.03
N ASP A 84 -0.26 -14.33 13.16
CA ASP A 84 -1.55 -14.09 12.53
C ASP A 84 -1.64 -14.66 11.12
N THR A 85 -2.85 -15.01 10.69
CA THR A 85 -3.14 -15.35 9.30
C THR A 85 -3.36 -14.08 8.49
N LEU A 86 -2.54 -13.87 7.45
CA LEU A 86 -2.59 -12.68 6.61
C LEU A 86 -3.61 -12.84 5.48
N GLN A 87 -4.46 -11.81 5.33
CA GLN A 87 -5.43 -11.68 4.22
C GLN A 87 -4.91 -10.78 3.11
N PHE A 88 -3.95 -9.92 3.45
CA PHE A 88 -3.33 -8.95 2.55
C PHE A 88 -1.91 -8.65 3.02
N VAL A 89 -1.12 -8.07 2.11
CA VAL A 89 0.22 -7.54 2.38
C VAL A 89 0.34 -6.13 1.82
N TYR A 90 1.35 -5.38 2.27
CA TYR A 90 1.68 -4.07 1.74
C TYR A 90 3.04 -4.08 1.06
N PHE A 91 3.10 -3.41 -0.08
CA PHE A 91 4.34 -3.02 -0.76
C PHE A 91 4.52 -1.52 -0.68
N HIS A 92 5.76 -1.05 -0.62
CA HIS A 92 6.09 0.37 -0.65
C HIS A 92 6.56 0.80 -2.04
N LEU A 93 5.85 1.76 -2.62
CA LEU A 93 6.19 2.39 -3.90
C LEU A 93 6.79 3.78 -3.60
N TYR A 94 8.05 3.80 -3.15
CA TYR A 94 8.67 5.01 -2.58
C TYR A 94 8.69 6.21 -3.54
N GLN A 95 8.80 5.98 -4.86
CA GLN A 95 8.82 7.06 -5.85
C GLN A 95 7.50 7.81 -5.95
N ASN A 96 6.40 7.23 -5.49
CA ASN A 96 5.10 7.90 -5.47
C ASN A 96 5.05 9.07 -4.47
N ALA A 97 6.00 9.17 -3.56
CA ALA A 97 6.14 10.34 -2.68
C ALA A 97 6.43 11.64 -3.46
N PHE A 98 6.99 11.54 -4.67
CA PHE A 98 7.41 12.66 -5.52
C PHE A 98 6.44 12.93 -6.67
N ILE A 99 5.16 12.65 -6.44
CA ILE A 99 4.05 12.96 -7.35
C ILE A 99 3.25 14.12 -6.75
N PRO A 100 2.84 15.13 -7.53
CA PRO A 100 1.91 16.17 -7.08
C PRO A 100 0.64 15.56 -6.46
N GLY A 101 0.26 16.06 -5.29
CA GLY A 101 -0.87 15.54 -4.51
C GLY A 101 -0.53 14.37 -3.57
N SER A 102 0.73 13.90 -3.55
CA SER A 102 1.19 12.92 -2.56
C SER A 102 1.20 13.51 -1.14
N TYR A 103 1.25 12.64 -0.12
CA TYR A 103 1.39 13.09 1.27
C TYR A 103 2.64 13.96 1.48
N GLN A 104 3.75 13.61 0.82
CA GLN A 104 4.99 14.38 0.87
C GLN A 104 4.81 15.78 0.25
N ASP A 105 4.16 15.89 -0.90
CA ASP A 105 3.84 17.15 -1.56
C ASP A 105 2.97 18.04 -0.65
N ILE A 106 1.86 17.50 -0.15
CA ILE A 106 0.96 18.23 0.75
C ILE A 106 1.69 18.74 2.00
N ARG A 107 2.57 17.92 2.57
CA ARG A 107 3.38 18.28 3.73
C ARG A 107 4.35 19.42 3.40
N ARG A 108 4.98 19.40 2.22
CA ARG A 108 5.92 20.43 1.76
C ARG A 108 5.22 21.76 1.51
N ILE A 109 4.09 21.74 0.85
CA ILE A 109 3.23 22.94 0.67
C ILE A 109 2.92 23.57 2.02
N GLY A 110 2.63 22.78 3.05
CA GLY A 110 2.34 23.25 4.40
C GLY A 110 3.49 24.03 5.07
N VAL A 111 4.71 23.91 4.57
CA VAL A 111 5.90 24.68 5.02
C VAL A 111 6.41 25.67 3.97
N GLY A 112 5.65 25.92 2.91
CA GLY A 112 5.94 26.90 1.86
C GLY A 112 6.87 26.38 0.75
N ASP A 113 7.03 25.07 0.63
CA ASP A 113 7.84 24.42 -0.40
C ASP A 113 6.91 23.76 -1.43
N ASN A 114 6.90 24.29 -2.65
CA ASN A 114 6.02 23.83 -3.73
C ASN A 114 6.76 23.00 -4.80
N ASP A 115 7.99 22.64 -4.58
CA ASP A 115 8.85 22.05 -5.62
C ASP A 115 8.24 20.77 -6.24
N ILE A 116 7.60 19.90 -5.44
CA ILE A 116 6.91 18.71 -5.98
C ILE A 116 5.60 19.11 -6.66
N HIS A 117 4.87 20.07 -6.08
CA HIS A 117 3.55 20.49 -6.57
C HIS A 117 3.61 21.13 -7.95
N GLU A 118 4.68 21.83 -8.27
CA GLU A 118 4.90 22.56 -9.53
C GLU A 118 5.54 21.70 -10.62
N LEU A 119 5.82 20.40 -10.37
CA LEU A 119 6.38 19.50 -11.37
C LEU A 119 5.43 19.29 -12.55
N GLU A 120 5.92 19.56 -13.74
CA GLU A 120 5.25 19.17 -14.98
C GLU A 120 5.16 17.63 -15.09
N GLU A 121 4.20 17.11 -15.83
CA GLU A 121 3.99 15.65 -15.97
C GLU A 121 5.26 14.92 -16.42
N SER A 122 6.05 15.53 -17.29
CA SER A 122 7.33 14.98 -17.77
C SER A 122 8.43 14.90 -16.69
N GLN A 123 8.30 15.65 -15.62
CA GLN A 123 9.25 15.74 -14.51
C GLN A 123 8.84 14.89 -13.30
N GLN A 124 7.60 14.42 -13.29
CA GLN A 124 7.06 13.62 -12.19
C GLN A 124 7.68 12.22 -12.18
N GLY A 125 7.98 11.74 -10.99
CA GLY A 125 8.37 10.36 -10.74
C GLY A 125 7.16 9.46 -10.55
N GLY A 126 7.42 8.26 -10.07
CA GLY A 126 6.38 7.32 -9.66
C GLY A 126 6.65 5.90 -10.12
N SER A 127 5.96 4.97 -9.50
CA SER A 127 5.99 3.55 -9.83
C SER A 127 4.65 3.08 -10.34
N ASN A 128 4.67 2.36 -11.44
CA ASN A 128 3.49 1.73 -12.05
C ASN A 128 3.66 0.21 -12.05
N ILE A 129 2.65 -0.51 -11.58
CA ILE A 129 2.61 -1.97 -11.56
C ILE A 129 1.80 -2.44 -12.76
N ALA A 130 2.46 -3.05 -13.73
CA ALA A 130 1.83 -3.54 -14.95
C ALA A 130 1.10 -4.87 -14.74
N SER A 131 1.68 -5.75 -13.93
CA SER A 131 1.05 -7.01 -13.51
C SER A 131 1.49 -7.40 -12.11
N LEU A 132 0.62 -8.10 -11.38
CA LEU A 132 0.90 -8.70 -10.09
C LEU A 132 0.13 -10.01 -9.99
N GLU A 133 0.86 -11.11 -9.82
CA GLU A 133 0.35 -12.46 -9.83
C GLU A 133 0.82 -13.24 -8.61
N ASP A 134 0.05 -14.25 -8.21
CA ASP A 134 0.42 -15.20 -7.17
C ASP A 134 1.28 -16.37 -7.72
N ALA A 135 1.63 -17.32 -6.83
CA ALA A 135 2.42 -18.51 -7.18
C ALA A 135 1.80 -19.41 -8.27
N ASN A 136 0.51 -19.27 -8.57
CA ASN A 136 -0.20 -20.02 -9.59
C ASN A 136 -0.31 -19.24 -10.92
N GLY A 137 0.20 -18.01 -10.98
CA GLY A 137 0.02 -17.10 -12.11
C GLY A 137 -1.39 -16.48 -12.14
N GLU A 138 -2.12 -16.50 -11.02
CA GLU A 138 -3.42 -15.84 -10.90
C GLU A 138 -3.23 -14.39 -10.49
N SER A 139 -3.90 -13.48 -11.19
CA SER A 139 -3.82 -12.05 -10.89
C SER A 139 -4.32 -11.75 -9.48
N LEU A 140 -3.60 -10.87 -8.78
CA LEU A 140 -3.94 -10.38 -7.45
C LEU A 140 -4.57 -8.99 -7.55
N ASN A 141 -5.61 -8.77 -6.74
CA ASN A 141 -6.20 -7.45 -6.59
C ASN A 141 -5.30 -6.58 -5.72
N PHE A 142 -5.07 -5.35 -6.14
CA PHE A 142 -4.32 -4.37 -5.35
C PHE A 142 -4.90 -2.97 -5.45
N LYS A 143 -4.57 -2.13 -4.48
CA LYS A 143 -4.90 -0.71 -4.46
C LYS A 143 -3.68 0.09 -4.02
N VAL A 144 -3.33 1.10 -4.81
CA VAL A 144 -2.28 2.06 -4.48
C VAL A 144 -2.92 3.29 -3.85
N VAL A 145 -2.40 3.67 -2.69
CA VAL A 145 -2.71 4.94 -2.03
C VAL A 145 -1.39 5.55 -1.60
N ASP A 146 -1.02 6.65 -2.24
CA ASP A 146 0.26 7.31 -2.04
C ASP A 146 1.43 6.33 -2.28
N THR A 147 2.32 6.15 -1.30
CA THR A 147 3.45 5.21 -1.36
C THR A 147 3.11 3.78 -0.98
N ASN A 148 1.87 3.50 -0.61
CA ASN A 148 1.46 2.17 -0.15
C ASN A 148 0.62 1.45 -1.20
N MET A 149 1.01 0.24 -1.55
CA MET A 149 0.22 -0.67 -2.35
C MET A 149 -0.27 -1.82 -1.47
N LYS A 150 -1.57 -1.84 -1.17
CA LYS A 150 -2.24 -2.95 -0.49
C LYS A 150 -2.58 -4.03 -1.51
N VAL A 151 -2.18 -5.26 -1.24
CA VAL A 151 -2.41 -6.43 -2.10
C VAL A 151 -3.23 -7.44 -1.35
N TRP A 152 -4.39 -7.82 -1.86
CA TRP A 152 -5.22 -8.88 -1.27
C TRP A 152 -4.78 -10.25 -1.79
N LEU A 153 -4.61 -11.18 -0.86
CA LEU A 153 -4.22 -12.54 -1.17
C LEU A 153 -5.42 -13.35 -1.67
N ASN A 154 -5.25 -14.13 -2.75
CA ASN A 154 -6.29 -15.05 -3.23
C ASN A 154 -6.59 -16.17 -2.21
N LYS A 155 -5.60 -16.49 -1.37
CA LYS A 155 -5.75 -17.43 -0.24
C LYS A 155 -5.08 -16.84 0.99
N PRO A 156 -5.73 -16.94 2.17
CA PRO A 156 -5.12 -16.50 3.43
C PRO A 156 -3.79 -17.21 3.67
N LEU A 157 -2.79 -16.46 4.13
CA LEU A 157 -1.45 -16.96 4.41
C LEU A 157 -1.29 -17.21 5.92
N PRO A 158 -1.30 -18.49 6.38
CA PRO A 158 -1.21 -18.80 7.79
C PRO A 158 0.18 -18.52 8.37
N PRO A 159 0.34 -18.49 9.71
CA PRO A 159 1.63 -18.45 10.37
C PRO A 159 2.58 -19.53 9.86
N GLY A 160 3.83 -19.18 9.58
CA GLY A 160 4.84 -20.07 9.01
C GLY A 160 4.64 -20.42 7.54
N GLY A 161 3.54 -19.98 6.92
CA GLY A 161 3.28 -20.17 5.50
C GLY A 161 4.12 -19.26 4.62
N ASN A 162 4.22 -19.58 3.33
CA ASN A 162 4.87 -18.73 2.35
C ASN A 162 4.00 -18.58 1.10
N THR A 163 4.24 -17.52 0.35
CA THR A 163 3.65 -17.27 -0.97
C THR A 163 4.67 -16.61 -1.88
N ILE A 164 4.39 -16.61 -3.18
CA ILE A 164 5.21 -15.96 -4.19
C ILE A 164 4.37 -14.87 -4.85
N PHE A 165 4.99 -13.72 -5.06
CA PHE A 165 4.46 -12.64 -5.88
C PHE A 165 5.35 -12.48 -7.11
N SER A 166 4.74 -12.41 -8.28
CA SER A 166 5.41 -12.08 -9.54
C SER A 166 4.90 -10.74 -10.02
N LEU A 167 5.81 -9.76 -10.17
CA LEU A 167 5.48 -8.39 -10.56
C LEU A 167 6.20 -8.01 -11.84
N GLN A 168 5.52 -7.19 -12.65
CA GLN A 168 6.15 -6.37 -13.68
C GLN A 168 5.87 -4.90 -13.37
N PHE A 169 6.90 -4.09 -13.41
CA PHE A 169 6.80 -2.69 -13.00
C PHE A 169 7.66 -1.77 -13.83
N THR A 170 7.29 -0.49 -13.81
CA THR A 170 8.16 0.61 -14.24
C THR A 170 8.24 1.61 -13.09
N THR A 171 9.43 2.18 -12.91
CA THR A 171 9.64 3.28 -11.96
C THR A 171 10.39 4.39 -12.66
N LYS A 172 9.82 5.58 -12.66
CA LYS A 172 10.47 6.79 -13.15
C LYS A 172 10.97 7.61 -11.98
N PHE A 173 12.20 8.09 -12.07
CA PHE A 173 12.73 9.05 -11.11
C PHE A 173 12.17 10.43 -11.40
N SER A 174 11.82 11.15 -10.34
CA SER A 174 11.42 12.55 -10.44
C SER A 174 12.63 13.43 -10.69
N ASP A 175 12.47 14.52 -11.44
CA ASP A 175 13.50 15.56 -11.57
C ASP A 175 13.74 16.30 -10.23
N HIS A 176 12.79 16.22 -9.32
CA HIS A 176 12.90 16.75 -7.97
C HIS A 176 13.04 15.62 -6.95
N ASP A 177 14.21 15.08 -6.76
CA ASP A 177 14.48 14.13 -5.69
C ASP A 177 15.83 14.39 -5.03
N ALA A 178 15.79 14.70 -3.76
CA ALA A 178 16.98 14.91 -2.94
C ALA A 178 17.81 13.62 -2.69
N ARG A 179 17.27 12.43 -3.03
CA ARG A 179 17.92 11.14 -2.73
C ARG A 179 18.30 10.34 -3.96
N MET A 180 17.63 10.54 -5.06
CA MET A 180 17.83 9.81 -6.31
C MET A 180 17.64 10.77 -7.47
N HIS A 181 18.55 11.72 -7.65
CA HIS A 181 18.57 12.62 -8.79
C HIS A 181 19.65 12.21 -9.78
N LYS A 182 19.48 12.63 -11.01
CA LYS A 182 20.50 12.55 -12.04
C LYS A 182 21.68 13.42 -11.60
N GLY A 183 22.83 12.80 -11.36
CA GLY A 183 24.07 13.56 -11.13
C GLY A 183 24.42 14.40 -12.34
N ASP A 184 24.95 15.61 -12.13
CA ASP A 184 25.48 16.50 -13.16
C ASP A 184 26.70 15.87 -13.86
#